data_effc87254c60cac447d04d2c0ab24d6f
#
_entry.id   effc87254c60cac447d04d2c0ab24d6f
#
_cell.length_a   1.000
_cell.length_b   1.000
_cell.length_c   1.000
_cell.angle_alpha   90.00
_cell.angle_beta   90.00
_cell.angle_gamma   90.00
#
_symmetry.space_group_name_H-M   'P 1'
#
loop_
_entity.id
_entity.type
_entity.pdbx_description
1 polymer ?
#
loop_
_entity_poly.entity_id
_entity_poly.type
_entity_poly.pdbx_seq_one_letter_code
_entity_poly.pdbx_strand_id
1 'polypeptide(L)'
;MKHIVHAGLYLLLAAVCATPATERQIYTDGKTGREVWQLSQVDSCLMPYFENQAFTYDDSHAVFKSNRDGGVWKLYASDLKTGEVTKISDRKVTDAFSIYNTGHEAVFMEDGVLYAVDVKTRAERVLFDANGKIEEERIIANCLFTNDGDYTVLRACNPDNFTSIYRIRLSTGEVTRLYSSPDGIQHPMINPEHPNLITFVCKPDRRAMWNLSREERARGKLIDTEKGTIVPFVMSDKPYRTTHETWSADGERLFYFEKAHKYSDPNPAKGWEVSVVSIDKDGRDKRQHYVNLSYKLAHGVGSADGRFFVADVDMKNENPLFLLNMETGEARIVCWPDQSMPSSGNVQSEHVHPSFSSSGKYIAFTSDRNTPGTPQAFVLPVGDLTI
;
A
#
# COMPACT_ATOMS: atom_id res chain seq x y z
N MET A 1 71.15 -46.16 -6.75
CA MET A 1 70.09 -45.48 -6.03
C MET A 1 69.47 -44.44 -6.96
N LYS A 2 68.21 -44.66 -7.40
CA LYS A 2 67.52 -43.74 -8.31
C LYS A 2 66.51 -42.93 -7.45
N HIS A 3 66.71 -41.64 -7.39
CA HIS A 3 65.76 -40.73 -6.73
C HIS A 3 64.60 -40.41 -7.68
N ILE A 4 63.35 -40.76 -7.28
CA ILE A 4 62.13 -40.40 -7.97
C ILE A 4 61.68 -39.13 -7.32
N VAL A 5 61.61 -38.05 -8.10
CA VAL A 5 61.03 -36.77 -7.69
C VAL A 5 59.54 -36.78 -8.07
N HIS A 6 58.65 -36.75 -7.09
CA HIS A 6 57.22 -36.59 -7.31
C HIS A 6 56.91 -35.08 -7.42
N ALA A 7 56.54 -34.65 -8.61
CA ALA A 7 55.97 -33.32 -8.82
C ALA A 7 54.42 -33.35 -8.52
N GLY A 8 54.04 -32.75 -7.44
CA GLY A 8 52.62 -32.58 -7.09
C GLY A 8 52.03 -31.44 -7.92
N LEU A 9 51.06 -31.79 -8.74
CA LEU A 9 50.24 -30.82 -9.52
C LEU A 9 49.13 -30.29 -8.63
N TYR A 10 49.26 -29.05 -8.13
CA TYR A 10 48.18 -28.36 -7.45
C TYR A 10 47.22 -27.74 -8.48
N LEU A 11 46.04 -28.35 -8.67
CA LEU A 11 44.93 -27.72 -9.37
C LEU A 11 44.31 -26.66 -8.46
N LEU A 12 44.52 -25.37 -8.77
CA LEU A 12 43.73 -24.28 -8.23
C LEU A 12 42.36 -24.32 -8.92
N LEU A 13 41.34 -24.84 -8.23
CA LEU A 13 39.93 -24.58 -8.58
C LEU A 13 39.61 -23.12 -8.25
N ALA A 14 39.63 -22.26 -9.26
CA ALA A 14 39.01 -20.95 -9.15
C ALA A 14 37.49 -21.17 -9.06
N ALA A 15 36.93 -20.97 -7.87
CA ALA A 15 35.49 -20.89 -7.71
C ALA A 15 35.02 -19.64 -8.46
N VAL A 16 34.44 -19.83 -9.63
CA VAL A 16 33.69 -18.79 -10.32
C VAL A 16 32.44 -18.54 -9.46
N CYS A 17 32.48 -17.51 -8.63
CA CYS A 17 31.25 -16.97 -8.05
C CYS A 17 30.37 -16.47 -9.21
N ALA A 18 29.43 -17.29 -9.65
CA ALA A 18 28.38 -16.84 -10.54
C ALA A 18 27.64 -15.72 -9.81
N THR A 19 27.74 -14.49 -10.29
CA THR A 19 26.87 -13.41 -9.84
C THR A 19 25.44 -13.87 -10.07
N PRO A 20 24.56 -13.83 -9.05
CA PRO A 20 23.17 -14.19 -9.25
C PRO A 20 22.60 -13.35 -10.40
N ALA A 21 21.90 -14.01 -11.32
CA ALA A 21 21.30 -13.31 -12.45
C ALA A 21 20.24 -12.35 -11.93
N THR A 22 20.36 -11.07 -12.27
CA THR A 22 19.33 -10.08 -11.94
C THR A 22 18.01 -10.44 -12.64
N GLU A 23 16.90 -10.43 -11.90
CA GLU A 23 15.56 -10.57 -12.49
C GLU A 23 15.04 -9.22 -13.03
N ARG A 24 15.64 -8.12 -12.59
CA ARG A 24 15.17 -6.79 -12.96
C ARG A 24 15.34 -6.53 -14.46
N GLN A 25 14.26 -6.08 -15.08
CA GLN A 25 14.30 -5.47 -16.41
C GLN A 25 14.08 -3.96 -16.31
N ILE A 26 14.81 -3.22 -17.14
CA ILE A 26 14.69 -1.78 -17.27
C ILE A 26 14.14 -1.48 -18.67
N TYR A 27 13.10 -0.68 -18.73
CA TYR A 27 12.55 -0.21 -20.01
C TYR A 27 12.22 1.28 -19.93
N THR A 28 12.02 1.88 -21.11
CA THR A 28 11.57 3.26 -21.22
C THR A 28 10.07 3.29 -21.48
N ASP A 29 9.32 4.04 -20.67
CA ASP A 29 7.91 4.32 -20.94
C ASP A 29 7.79 5.12 -22.24
N GLY A 30 7.14 4.56 -23.26
CA GLY A 30 7.06 5.16 -24.59
C GLY A 30 6.29 6.47 -24.65
N LYS A 31 5.48 6.82 -23.66
CA LYS A 31 4.67 8.04 -23.62
C LYS A 31 5.33 9.16 -22.81
N THR A 32 6.06 8.82 -21.75
CA THR A 32 6.73 9.81 -20.89
C THR A 32 8.23 9.90 -21.11
N GLY A 33 8.82 8.89 -21.77
CA GLY A 33 10.27 8.79 -21.95
C GLY A 33 11.03 8.39 -20.69
N ARG A 34 10.34 8.05 -19.59
CA ARG A 34 10.96 7.72 -18.28
C ARG A 34 11.41 6.28 -18.21
N GLU A 35 12.48 6.07 -17.49
CA GLU A 35 12.94 4.74 -17.11
C GLU A 35 12.01 4.12 -16.08
N VAL A 36 11.67 2.85 -16.25
CA VAL A 36 10.82 2.05 -15.35
C VAL A 36 11.50 0.71 -15.11
N TRP A 37 11.54 0.27 -13.87
CA TRP A 37 12.14 -0.98 -13.44
C TRP A 37 11.06 -2.01 -13.15
N GLN A 38 11.02 -3.09 -13.91
CA GLN A 38 10.28 -4.29 -13.56
C GLN A 38 11.16 -5.15 -12.66
N LEU A 39 10.75 -5.36 -11.42
CA LEU A 39 11.60 -6.01 -10.41
C LEU A 39 11.69 -7.52 -10.60
N SER A 40 10.65 -8.13 -11.13
CA SER A 40 10.59 -9.56 -11.38
C SER A 40 9.74 -9.90 -12.60
N GLN A 41 10.03 -11.04 -13.24
CA GLN A 41 9.28 -11.59 -14.36
C GLN A 41 8.72 -12.98 -14.05
N VAL A 42 8.91 -13.47 -12.82
CA VAL A 42 8.55 -14.84 -12.42
C VAL A 42 7.20 -14.82 -11.72
N ASP A 43 6.22 -15.52 -12.31
CA ASP A 43 4.85 -15.66 -11.79
C ASP A 43 4.19 -14.31 -11.43
N SER A 44 3.14 -14.33 -10.63
CA SER A 44 2.49 -13.09 -10.20
C SER A 44 3.26 -12.46 -9.03
N CYS A 45 3.45 -11.14 -9.12
CA CYS A 45 4.07 -10.33 -8.08
C CYS A 45 3.19 -9.12 -7.78
N LEU A 46 2.97 -8.80 -6.50
CA LEU A 46 2.14 -7.68 -6.07
C LEU A 46 2.95 -6.79 -5.12
N MET A 47 2.97 -5.50 -5.42
CA MET A 47 3.36 -4.48 -4.46
C MET A 47 2.32 -4.40 -3.33
N PRO A 48 2.64 -3.84 -2.16
CA PRO A 48 1.65 -3.63 -1.12
C PRO A 48 0.56 -2.66 -1.58
N TYR A 49 -0.53 -2.60 -0.84
CA TYR A 49 -1.59 -1.64 -1.08
C TYR A 49 -1.06 -0.21 -0.89
N PHE A 50 -1.62 0.78 -1.56
CA PHE A 50 -1.08 2.15 -1.63
C PHE A 50 -0.87 2.83 -0.26
N GLU A 51 -1.60 2.41 0.77
CA GLU A 51 -1.44 2.88 2.16
C GLU A 51 -0.16 2.33 2.84
N ASN A 52 0.43 1.27 2.28
CA ASN A 52 1.54 0.54 2.87
C ASN A 52 2.87 0.91 2.22
N GLN A 53 3.95 0.84 3.00
CA GLN A 53 5.31 1.11 2.53
C GLN A 53 5.92 -0.11 1.84
N ALA A 54 6.40 0.08 0.59
CA ALA A 54 7.06 -0.96 -0.18
C ALA A 54 8.58 -0.97 -0.02
N PHE A 55 9.20 0.13 0.40
CA PHE A 55 10.64 0.32 0.42
C PHE A 55 11.21 0.29 1.83
N THR A 56 12.42 -0.27 1.98
CA THR A 56 13.21 -0.03 3.20
C THR A 56 13.52 1.47 3.35
N TYR A 57 13.70 1.92 4.60
CA TYR A 57 13.88 3.34 4.90
C TYR A 57 15.08 3.98 4.17
N ASP A 58 16.14 3.19 3.94
CA ASP A 58 17.33 3.63 3.21
C ASP A 58 17.21 3.49 1.68
N ASP A 59 16.02 3.17 1.16
CA ASP A 59 15.75 2.89 -0.25
C ASP A 59 16.64 1.78 -0.86
N SER A 60 17.24 0.92 -0.04
CA SER A 60 18.11 -0.15 -0.57
C SER A 60 17.33 -1.27 -1.23
N HIS A 61 16.11 -1.55 -0.76
CA HIS A 61 15.28 -2.66 -1.24
C HIS A 61 13.82 -2.24 -1.43
N ALA A 62 13.17 -2.87 -2.41
CA ALA A 62 11.72 -2.87 -2.56
C ALA A 62 11.18 -4.27 -2.23
N VAL A 63 10.13 -4.33 -1.40
CA VAL A 63 9.49 -5.58 -0.97
C VAL A 63 8.18 -5.78 -1.71
N PHE A 64 7.92 -6.99 -2.16
CA PHE A 64 6.70 -7.41 -2.82
C PHE A 64 6.35 -8.85 -2.44
N LYS A 65 5.11 -9.26 -2.64
CA LYS A 65 4.73 -10.67 -2.53
C LYS A 65 4.67 -11.33 -3.89
N SER A 66 5.09 -12.61 -3.95
CA SER A 66 5.04 -13.43 -5.17
C SER A 66 4.52 -14.83 -4.86
N ASN A 67 3.81 -15.42 -5.82
CA ASN A 67 3.29 -16.79 -5.71
C ASN A 67 4.17 -17.83 -6.44
N ARG A 68 5.41 -17.47 -6.77
CA ARG A 68 6.39 -18.32 -7.49
C ARG A 68 6.72 -19.63 -6.79
N ASP A 69 6.52 -19.72 -5.48
CA ASP A 69 6.74 -20.93 -4.70
C ASP A 69 5.45 -21.79 -4.67
N GLY A 70 5.15 -22.46 -5.79
CA GLY A 70 4.04 -23.41 -5.87
C GLY A 70 2.63 -22.77 -5.68
N GLY A 71 2.46 -21.51 -6.07
CA GLY A 71 1.19 -20.78 -5.97
C GLY A 71 0.93 -20.15 -4.59
N VAL A 72 1.84 -20.30 -3.63
CA VAL A 72 1.70 -19.71 -2.29
C VAL A 72 2.36 -18.32 -2.27
N TRP A 73 1.60 -17.32 -1.85
CA TRP A 73 2.10 -15.97 -1.70
C TRP A 73 3.09 -15.86 -0.54
N LYS A 74 4.31 -15.44 -0.83
CA LYS A 74 5.41 -15.21 0.14
C LYS A 74 6.08 -13.88 -0.14
N LEU A 75 6.87 -13.37 0.82
CA LEU A 75 7.60 -12.12 0.67
C LEU A 75 8.94 -12.31 -0.02
N TYR A 76 9.21 -11.39 -0.93
CA TYR A 76 10.46 -11.23 -1.67
C TYR A 76 10.92 -9.78 -1.58
N ALA A 77 12.23 -9.57 -1.67
CA ALA A 77 12.84 -8.26 -1.76
C ALA A 77 13.73 -8.17 -3.01
N SER A 78 13.67 -7.05 -3.70
CA SER A 78 14.62 -6.70 -4.76
C SER A 78 15.59 -5.65 -4.24
N ASP A 79 16.88 -5.92 -4.31
CA ASP A 79 17.94 -4.92 -4.11
C ASP A 79 17.88 -3.90 -5.25
N LEU A 80 17.64 -2.64 -4.94
CA LEU A 80 17.45 -1.58 -5.95
C LEU A 80 18.75 -1.20 -6.67
N LYS A 81 19.91 -1.53 -6.12
CA LYS A 81 21.19 -1.30 -6.76
C LYS A 81 21.54 -2.41 -7.75
N THR A 82 21.42 -3.68 -7.35
CA THR A 82 21.85 -4.83 -8.14
C THR A 82 20.73 -5.44 -8.99
N GLY A 83 19.48 -5.30 -8.55
CA GLY A 83 18.31 -5.96 -9.14
C GLY A 83 18.20 -7.44 -8.73
N GLU A 84 18.99 -7.91 -7.77
CA GLU A 84 18.86 -9.24 -7.21
C GLU A 84 17.55 -9.37 -6.44
N VAL A 85 16.85 -10.48 -6.64
CA VAL A 85 15.60 -10.81 -5.94
C VAL A 85 15.86 -11.96 -4.97
N THR A 86 15.51 -11.75 -3.71
CA THR A 86 15.70 -12.73 -2.63
C THR A 86 14.36 -13.00 -1.94
N LYS A 87 14.05 -14.27 -1.69
CA LYS A 87 12.95 -14.64 -0.80
C LYS A 87 13.34 -14.30 0.64
N ILE A 88 12.53 -13.49 1.32
CA ILE A 88 12.84 -13.02 2.68
C ILE A 88 12.08 -13.78 3.76
N SER A 89 10.95 -14.45 3.41
CA SER A 89 10.21 -15.31 4.34
C SER A 89 9.66 -16.54 3.65
N ASP A 90 9.61 -17.67 4.37
CA ASP A 90 8.93 -18.89 3.93
C ASP A 90 7.45 -18.94 4.34
N ARG A 91 7.01 -17.98 5.16
CA ARG A 91 5.64 -17.86 5.63
C ARG A 91 4.69 -17.41 4.54
N LYS A 92 3.43 -17.80 4.69
CA LYS A 92 2.35 -17.39 3.80
C LYS A 92 1.88 -15.97 4.14
N VAL A 93 1.71 -15.15 3.11
CA VAL A 93 1.18 -13.79 3.21
C VAL A 93 -0.20 -13.73 2.57
N THR A 94 -1.25 -13.76 3.37
CA THR A 94 -2.64 -13.78 2.88
C THR A 94 -3.20 -12.38 2.63
N ASP A 95 -2.89 -11.45 3.51
CA ASP A 95 -3.47 -10.10 3.53
C ASP A 95 -2.44 -9.03 3.16
N ALA A 96 -2.48 -7.90 3.85
CA ALA A 96 -1.53 -6.81 3.65
C ALA A 96 -0.14 -7.15 4.20
N PHE A 97 0.85 -6.46 3.68
CA PHE A 97 2.21 -6.38 4.21
C PHE A 97 2.73 -4.96 4.02
N SER A 98 3.71 -4.57 4.80
CA SER A 98 4.33 -3.24 4.76
C SER A 98 5.77 -3.31 5.25
N ILE A 99 6.61 -2.36 4.89
CA ILE A 99 7.82 -2.11 5.67
C ILE A 99 7.41 -1.45 6.99
N TYR A 100 7.97 -1.96 8.08
CA TYR A 100 7.70 -1.51 9.43
C TYR A 100 8.47 -0.23 9.73
N ASN A 101 7.72 0.87 9.83
CA ASN A 101 8.19 2.22 10.19
C ASN A 101 9.46 2.68 9.42
N THR A 102 10.44 3.15 10.19
CA THR A 102 11.70 3.72 9.69
C THR A 102 12.81 2.67 9.55
N GLY A 103 12.44 1.39 9.39
CA GLY A 103 13.38 0.28 9.46
C GLY A 103 13.61 -0.47 8.16
N HIS A 104 14.17 -1.66 8.34
CA HIS A 104 14.42 -2.65 7.29
C HIS A 104 13.58 -3.91 7.45
N GLU A 105 12.56 -3.87 8.32
CA GLU A 105 11.71 -5.03 8.58
C GLU A 105 10.42 -4.95 7.76
N ALA A 106 10.10 -6.01 7.04
CA ALA A 106 8.78 -6.21 6.44
C ALA A 106 7.86 -6.90 7.44
N VAL A 107 6.62 -6.39 7.54
CA VAL A 107 5.61 -6.91 8.47
C VAL A 107 4.45 -7.51 7.71
N PHE A 108 3.94 -8.62 8.18
CA PHE A 108 2.77 -9.32 7.64
C PHE A 108 2.12 -10.19 8.71
N MET A 109 0.92 -10.68 8.43
CA MET A 109 0.20 -11.57 9.32
C MET A 109 0.02 -12.96 8.68
N GLU A 110 0.24 -14.01 9.48
CA GLU A 110 -0.10 -15.39 9.19
C GLU A 110 -0.83 -16.01 10.38
N ASP A 111 -2.01 -16.56 10.16
CA ASP A 111 -2.81 -17.32 11.15
C ASP A 111 -2.98 -16.59 12.50
N GLY A 112 -3.28 -15.29 12.47
CA GLY A 112 -3.49 -14.46 13.67
C GLY A 112 -2.22 -13.97 14.35
N VAL A 113 -1.04 -14.31 13.82
CA VAL A 113 0.26 -13.87 14.35
C VAL A 113 0.88 -12.83 13.44
N LEU A 114 1.25 -11.69 13.99
CA LEU A 114 1.94 -10.60 13.29
C LEU A 114 3.46 -10.82 13.40
N TYR A 115 4.10 -10.97 12.26
CA TYR A 115 5.54 -11.19 12.12
C TYR A 115 6.25 -9.97 11.56
N ALA A 116 7.50 -9.78 11.96
CA ALA A 116 8.45 -8.93 11.29
C ALA A 116 9.62 -9.78 10.77
N VAL A 117 10.09 -9.49 9.56
CA VAL A 117 11.27 -10.11 8.97
C VAL A 117 12.23 -9.03 8.50
N ASP A 118 13.47 -9.09 8.94
CA ASP A 118 14.53 -8.21 8.46
C ASP A 118 14.87 -8.54 6.99
N VAL A 119 14.75 -7.56 6.13
CA VAL A 119 14.88 -7.73 4.66
C VAL A 119 16.28 -8.20 4.26
N LYS A 120 17.34 -7.79 5.00
CA LYS A 120 18.74 -8.11 4.68
C LYS A 120 19.19 -9.42 5.28
N THR A 121 18.89 -9.63 6.58
CA THR A 121 19.35 -10.82 7.31
C THR A 121 18.39 -11.99 7.26
N ARG A 122 17.12 -11.72 6.91
CA ARG A 122 16.00 -12.68 6.94
C ARG A 122 15.66 -13.21 8.33
N ALA A 123 16.13 -12.53 9.38
CA ALA A 123 15.78 -12.86 10.75
C ALA A 123 14.31 -12.51 10.99
N GLU A 124 13.53 -13.50 11.44
CA GLU A 124 12.12 -13.33 11.77
C GLU A 124 11.91 -13.17 13.28
N ARG A 125 10.91 -12.40 13.65
CA ARG A 125 10.42 -12.28 15.02
C ARG A 125 8.91 -12.10 15.08
N VAL A 126 8.28 -12.55 16.15
CA VAL A 126 6.88 -12.27 16.42
C VAL A 126 6.77 -10.85 16.98
N LEU A 127 5.92 -10.03 16.38
CA LEU A 127 5.53 -8.71 16.90
C LEU A 127 4.38 -8.85 17.88
N PHE A 128 3.38 -9.64 17.51
CA PHE A 128 2.17 -9.83 18.30
C PHE A 128 1.47 -11.13 17.91
N ASP A 129 1.04 -11.89 18.90
CA ASP A 129 0.18 -13.05 18.73
C ASP A 129 -1.23 -12.68 19.22
N ALA A 130 -2.18 -12.63 18.31
CA ALA A 130 -3.56 -12.28 18.60
C ALA A 130 -4.41 -13.49 19.04
N ASN A 131 -3.91 -14.72 18.85
CA ASN A 131 -4.62 -15.93 19.18
C ASN A 131 -4.91 -16.00 20.68
N GLY A 132 -6.17 -16.25 21.04
CA GLY A 132 -6.64 -16.26 22.42
C GLY A 132 -6.76 -14.89 23.10
N LYS A 133 -6.41 -13.79 22.39
CA LYS A 133 -6.59 -12.40 22.87
C LYS A 133 -7.71 -11.67 22.14
N ILE A 134 -8.04 -12.10 20.92
CA ILE A 134 -9.14 -11.60 20.09
C ILE A 134 -10.08 -12.78 19.87
N GLU A 135 -11.37 -12.56 20.10
CA GLU A 135 -12.39 -13.64 20.14
C GLU A 135 -12.92 -14.01 18.75
N GLU A 136 -12.83 -13.08 17.76
CA GLU A 136 -13.35 -13.31 16.42
C GLU A 136 -12.49 -14.33 15.65
N GLU A 137 -13.13 -15.10 14.77
CA GLU A 137 -12.50 -16.22 14.05
C GLU A 137 -11.45 -15.77 13.02
N ARG A 138 -11.66 -14.61 12.39
CA ARG A 138 -10.76 -14.09 11.38
C ARG A 138 -10.17 -12.75 11.79
N ILE A 139 -8.85 -12.73 11.95
CA ILE A 139 -8.07 -11.53 12.29
C ILE A 139 -7.32 -11.06 11.04
N ILE A 140 -7.35 -9.77 10.76
CA ILE A 140 -6.76 -9.14 9.57
C ILE A 140 -5.94 -7.94 10.03
N ALA A 141 -4.68 -7.90 9.62
CA ALA A 141 -3.81 -6.75 9.79
C ALA A 141 -3.73 -5.94 8.49
N ASN A 142 -3.95 -4.64 8.57
CA ASN A 142 -3.63 -3.74 7.46
C ASN A 142 -2.12 -3.36 7.45
N CYS A 143 -1.35 -3.80 8.44
CA CYS A 143 0.08 -3.53 8.60
C CYS A 143 0.42 -2.04 8.57
N LEU A 144 -0.41 -1.22 9.22
CA LEU A 144 -0.20 0.21 9.43
C LEU A 144 0.12 0.47 10.91
N PHE A 145 1.13 1.30 11.17
CA PHE A 145 1.68 1.53 12.51
C PHE A 145 1.84 3.01 12.78
N THR A 146 1.95 3.36 14.07
CA THR A 146 2.49 4.66 14.46
C THR A 146 3.97 4.78 14.09
N ASN A 147 4.48 6.00 13.91
CA ASN A 147 5.87 6.23 13.50
C ASN A 147 6.89 5.74 14.54
N ASP A 148 6.54 5.74 15.83
CA ASP A 148 7.34 5.12 16.89
C ASP A 148 7.27 3.59 16.90
N GLY A 149 6.35 3.01 16.13
CA GLY A 149 6.17 1.57 15.99
C GLY A 149 5.46 0.88 17.15
N ASP A 150 4.96 1.61 18.13
CA ASP A 150 4.38 1.00 19.33
C ASP A 150 2.91 0.59 19.16
N TYR A 151 2.19 1.22 18.21
CA TYR A 151 0.76 0.93 18.04
C TYR A 151 0.41 0.50 16.62
N THR A 152 -0.57 -0.39 16.53
CA THR A 152 -1.23 -0.79 15.29
C THR A 152 -2.72 -1.04 15.54
N VAL A 153 -3.47 -1.21 14.45
CA VAL A 153 -4.88 -1.62 14.51
C VAL A 153 -5.09 -2.91 13.75
N LEU A 154 -5.89 -3.80 14.35
CA LEU A 154 -6.35 -5.02 13.74
C LEU A 154 -7.86 -4.94 13.50
N ARG A 155 -8.29 -5.56 12.43
CA ARG A 155 -9.69 -5.82 12.16
C ARG A 155 -9.96 -7.29 12.39
N ALA A 156 -11.02 -7.60 13.13
CA ALA A 156 -11.44 -8.97 13.33
C ALA A 156 -12.91 -9.15 12.95
N CYS A 157 -13.29 -10.28 12.37
CA CYS A 157 -14.64 -10.53 11.93
C CYS A 157 -15.08 -11.97 12.15
N ASN A 158 -16.38 -12.14 12.38
CA ASN A 158 -17.07 -13.42 12.45
C ASN A 158 -17.71 -13.76 11.09
N PRO A 159 -18.16 -15.00 10.88
CA PRO A 159 -18.80 -15.44 9.62
C PRO A 159 -20.05 -14.66 9.22
N ASP A 160 -20.78 -14.10 10.19
CA ASP A 160 -21.96 -13.24 9.99
C ASP A 160 -21.63 -11.79 9.59
N ASN A 161 -20.36 -11.49 9.29
CA ASN A 161 -19.80 -10.17 8.99
C ASN A 161 -19.80 -9.16 10.15
N PHE A 162 -20.09 -9.58 11.38
CA PHE A 162 -19.87 -8.73 12.53
C PHE A 162 -18.37 -8.44 12.64
N THR A 163 -18.01 -7.16 12.59
CA THR A 163 -16.61 -6.72 12.49
C THR A 163 -16.24 -5.82 13.65
N SER A 164 -15.07 -6.07 14.24
CA SER A 164 -14.50 -5.30 15.34
C SER A 164 -13.17 -4.66 14.94
N ILE A 165 -12.85 -3.52 15.57
CA ILE A 165 -11.55 -2.85 15.50
C ILE A 165 -10.86 -2.98 16.85
N TYR A 166 -9.62 -3.43 16.84
CA TYR A 166 -8.76 -3.52 18.00
C TYR A 166 -7.53 -2.65 17.82
N ARG A 167 -7.20 -1.84 18.84
CA ARG A 167 -5.90 -1.19 18.96
C ARG A 167 -4.97 -2.10 19.77
N ILE A 168 -3.77 -2.29 19.27
CA ILE A 168 -2.72 -3.09 19.91
C ILE A 168 -1.57 -2.17 20.27
N ARG A 169 -1.12 -2.26 21.51
CA ARG A 169 0.16 -1.68 21.92
C ARG A 169 1.22 -2.78 21.94
N LEU A 170 2.19 -2.69 21.02
CA LEU A 170 3.15 -3.76 20.80
C LEU A 170 4.14 -3.94 21.95
N SER A 171 4.58 -2.84 22.58
CA SER A 171 5.53 -2.88 23.70
C SER A 171 4.99 -3.60 24.96
N THR A 172 3.68 -3.57 25.17
CA THR A 172 3.03 -4.18 26.36
C THR A 172 2.18 -5.40 26.02
N GLY A 173 1.83 -5.58 24.74
CA GLY A 173 0.86 -6.59 24.29
C GLY A 173 -0.59 -6.27 24.67
N GLU A 174 -0.87 -5.02 25.08
CA GLU A 174 -2.23 -4.56 25.40
C GLU A 174 -3.13 -4.60 24.20
N VAL A 175 -4.35 -5.13 24.36
CA VAL A 175 -5.39 -5.24 23.34
C VAL A 175 -6.62 -4.47 23.81
N THR A 176 -7.03 -3.47 23.05
CA THR A 176 -8.22 -2.67 23.35
C THR A 176 -9.22 -2.75 22.20
N ARG A 177 -10.42 -3.32 22.44
CA ARG A 177 -11.52 -3.27 21.45
C ARG A 177 -12.11 -1.88 21.44
N LEU A 178 -12.05 -1.21 20.29
CA LEU A 178 -12.47 0.18 20.12
C LEU A 178 -13.90 0.32 19.60
N TYR A 179 -14.29 -0.54 18.67
CA TYR A 179 -15.58 -0.46 18.01
C TYR A 179 -15.97 -1.80 17.41
N SER A 180 -17.28 -2.04 17.31
CA SER A 180 -17.83 -3.22 16.64
C SER A 180 -19.12 -2.86 15.91
N SER A 181 -19.36 -3.47 14.74
CA SER A 181 -20.55 -3.23 13.93
C SER A 181 -20.97 -4.47 13.13
N PRO A 182 -22.28 -4.70 12.99
CA PRO A 182 -22.80 -5.72 12.08
C PRO A 182 -22.72 -5.28 10.60
N ASP A 183 -22.54 -4.00 10.32
CA ASP A 183 -22.56 -3.45 8.95
C ASP A 183 -21.24 -3.61 8.19
N GLY A 184 -20.27 -4.29 8.81
CA GLY A 184 -18.95 -4.47 8.26
C GLY A 184 -18.09 -3.19 8.30
N ILE A 185 -16.86 -3.35 8.75
CA ILE A 185 -15.86 -2.29 8.83
C ILE A 185 -14.73 -2.63 7.87
N GLN A 186 -14.21 -1.61 7.18
CA GLN A 186 -13.07 -1.77 6.27
C GLN A 186 -12.03 -0.69 6.55
N HIS A 187 -10.79 -0.98 6.15
CA HIS A 187 -9.66 -0.06 6.19
C HIS A 187 -9.52 0.72 7.51
N PRO A 188 -9.44 0.05 8.68
CA PRO A 188 -9.04 0.76 9.88
C PRO A 188 -7.57 1.18 9.76
N MET A 189 -7.30 2.46 10.00
CA MET A 189 -5.98 3.07 9.93
C MET A 189 -5.71 3.82 11.22
N ILE A 190 -4.59 3.51 11.87
CA ILE A 190 -4.09 4.33 12.96
C ILE A 190 -3.41 5.57 12.41
N ASN A 191 -3.58 6.71 13.06
CA ASN A 191 -2.83 7.90 12.72
C ASN A 191 -1.35 7.68 13.07
N PRO A 192 -0.39 7.99 12.18
CA PRO A 192 1.03 7.68 12.39
C PRO A 192 1.68 8.41 13.58
N GLU A 193 1.19 9.60 13.96
CA GLU A 193 1.72 10.39 15.08
C GLU A 193 0.80 10.42 16.31
N HIS A 194 -0.49 10.13 16.13
CA HIS A 194 -1.50 10.24 17.16
C HIS A 194 -2.20 8.89 17.39
N PRO A 195 -1.67 8.00 18.26
CA PRO A 195 -2.19 6.64 18.45
C PRO A 195 -3.60 6.58 19.02
N ASN A 196 -4.12 7.69 19.49
CA ASN A 196 -5.50 7.85 19.94
C ASN A 196 -6.49 8.11 18.79
N LEU A 197 -6.02 8.45 17.59
CA LEU A 197 -6.85 8.73 16.42
C LEU A 197 -6.82 7.56 15.43
N ILE A 198 -7.98 6.96 15.21
CA ILE A 198 -8.14 5.83 14.29
C ILE A 198 -9.27 6.14 13.31
N THR A 199 -8.97 6.13 12.01
CA THR A 199 -10.02 6.21 10.99
C THR A 199 -10.43 4.83 10.52
N PHE A 200 -11.66 4.69 10.08
CA PHE A 200 -12.18 3.48 9.47
C PHE A 200 -13.30 3.79 8.49
N VAL A 201 -13.58 2.84 7.62
CA VAL A 201 -14.60 2.96 6.58
C VAL A 201 -15.82 2.14 6.92
N CYS A 202 -16.99 2.80 6.94
CA CYS A 202 -18.29 2.16 6.83
C CYS A 202 -18.83 2.38 5.42
N LYS A 203 -19.35 1.34 4.79
CA LYS A 203 -19.96 1.48 3.45
C LYS A 203 -21.47 1.64 3.62
N PRO A 204 -22.02 2.85 3.54
CA PRO A 204 -23.48 3.01 3.50
C PRO A 204 -24.02 2.32 2.24
N ASP A 205 -25.26 1.84 2.31
CA ASP A 205 -25.94 1.27 1.14
C ASP A 205 -25.91 2.29 -0.01
N ARG A 206 -25.21 1.94 -1.08
CA ARG A 206 -25.03 2.83 -2.24
C ARG A 206 -26.34 3.21 -2.93
N ARG A 207 -27.40 2.41 -2.78
CA ARG A 207 -28.72 2.66 -3.39
C ARG A 207 -29.52 3.67 -2.60
N ALA A 208 -29.39 3.64 -1.28
CA ALA A 208 -30.15 4.50 -0.36
C ALA A 208 -29.37 5.75 0.08
N MET A 209 -28.05 5.81 -0.17
CA MET A 209 -27.17 6.84 0.42
C MET A 209 -27.60 8.29 0.16
N TRP A 210 -28.29 8.56 -0.96
CA TRP A 210 -28.76 9.92 -1.29
C TRP A 210 -29.99 10.36 -0.50
N ASN A 211 -30.68 9.42 0.17
CA ASN A 211 -31.79 9.69 1.07
C ASN A 211 -31.32 9.91 2.52
N LEU A 212 -30.06 9.61 2.81
CA LEU A 212 -29.47 9.78 4.13
C LEU A 212 -29.02 11.23 4.35
N SER A 213 -28.91 11.65 5.60
CA SER A 213 -28.26 12.90 6.01
C SER A 213 -26.77 12.90 5.59
N ARG A 214 -26.12 14.06 5.68
CA ARG A 214 -24.70 14.19 5.37
C ARG A 214 -23.83 13.30 6.27
N GLU A 215 -24.17 13.28 7.56
CA GLU A 215 -23.47 12.52 8.60
C GLU A 215 -23.63 11.00 8.40
N GLU A 216 -24.86 10.55 8.08
CA GLU A 216 -25.14 9.14 7.79
C GLU A 216 -24.46 8.65 6.51
N ARG A 217 -24.24 9.56 5.53
CA ARG A 217 -23.47 9.25 4.31
C ARG A 217 -21.97 9.22 4.52
N ALA A 218 -21.46 9.72 5.64
CA ALA A 218 -20.03 9.75 5.90
C ALA A 218 -19.43 8.34 5.75
N ARG A 219 -18.59 8.17 4.76
CA ARG A 219 -17.89 6.91 4.53
C ARG A 219 -16.80 6.69 5.58
N GLY A 220 -16.00 7.71 5.85
CA GLY A 220 -14.95 7.67 6.86
C GLY A 220 -15.43 8.16 8.22
N LYS A 221 -15.13 7.39 9.26
CA LYS A 221 -15.35 7.76 10.66
C LYS A 221 -14.03 7.86 11.40
N LEU A 222 -14.00 8.68 12.44
CA LEU A 222 -12.86 8.86 13.33
C LEU A 222 -13.21 8.39 14.73
N ILE A 223 -12.41 7.51 15.29
CA ILE A 223 -12.38 7.20 16.72
C ILE A 223 -11.32 8.10 17.35
N ASP A 224 -11.70 8.84 18.39
CA ASP A 224 -10.78 9.51 19.29
C ASP A 224 -10.87 8.82 20.65
N THR A 225 -9.86 8.04 21.00
CA THR A 225 -9.87 7.22 22.22
C THR A 225 -9.63 8.06 23.48
N GLU A 226 -9.03 9.24 23.39
CA GLU A 226 -8.86 10.16 24.52
C GLU A 226 -10.19 10.84 24.86
N LYS A 227 -10.95 11.27 23.85
CA LYS A 227 -12.26 11.86 24.04
C LYS A 227 -13.38 10.83 24.23
N GLY A 228 -13.11 9.55 23.92
CA GLY A 228 -14.13 8.50 23.92
C GLY A 228 -15.23 8.70 22.89
N THR A 229 -14.91 9.31 21.73
CA THR A 229 -15.89 9.67 20.71
C THR A 229 -15.66 8.92 19.40
N ILE A 230 -16.78 8.69 18.67
CA ILE A 230 -16.76 8.19 17.30
C ILE A 230 -17.62 9.16 16.48
N VAL A 231 -17.00 9.81 15.50
CA VAL A 231 -17.67 10.87 14.74
C VAL A 231 -17.55 10.63 13.23
N PRO A 232 -18.55 11.09 12.43
CA PRO A 232 -18.37 11.25 11.00
C PRO A 232 -17.18 12.15 10.71
N PHE A 233 -16.25 11.69 9.88
CA PHE A 233 -15.01 12.43 9.64
C PHE A 233 -14.82 12.81 8.18
N VAL A 234 -14.91 11.83 7.27
CA VAL A 234 -14.79 12.08 5.84
C VAL A 234 -16.19 12.23 5.23
N MET A 235 -16.59 13.45 5.02
CA MET A 235 -17.92 13.81 4.53
C MET A 235 -17.82 14.58 3.21
N SER A 236 -18.80 14.37 2.33
CA SER A 236 -18.97 15.14 1.09
C SER A 236 -20.40 15.63 0.92
N ASP A 237 -20.54 16.74 0.20
CA ASP A 237 -21.84 17.23 -0.22
C ASP A 237 -22.30 16.51 -1.51
N LYS A 238 -23.63 16.49 -1.74
CA LYS A 238 -24.17 15.96 -3.00
C LYS A 238 -23.67 16.81 -4.18
N PRO A 239 -23.30 16.22 -5.32
CA PRO A 239 -23.43 14.81 -5.73
C PRO A 239 -22.18 13.96 -5.47
N TYR A 240 -21.23 14.41 -4.66
CA TYR A 240 -19.95 13.75 -4.47
C TYR A 240 -20.02 12.60 -3.46
N ARG A 241 -19.13 11.64 -3.64
CA ARG A 241 -18.80 10.58 -2.67
C ARG A 241 -17.31 10.58 -2.40
N THR A 242 -16.92 10.17 -1.20
CA THR A 242 -15.52 10.03 -0.81
C THR A 242 -15.01 8.60 -1.03
N THR A 243 -13.70 8.43 -1.19
CA THR A 243 -13.06 7.11 -1.35
C THR A 243 -11.55 7.20 -1.13
N HIS A 244 -10.92 6.07 -0.72
CA HIS A 244 -9.49 5.84 -0.61
C HIS A 244 -8.79 6.86 0.28
N GLU A 245 -9.06 6.75 1.56
CA GLU A 245 -8.51 7.58 2.61
C GLU A 245 -7.07 7.14 2.94
N THR A 246 -6.17 8.08 3.25
CA THR A 246 -4.81 7.81 3.75
C THR A 246 -4.30 8.97 4.59
N TRP A 247 -3.62 8.69 5.71
CA TRP A 247 -2.99 9.72 6.52
C TRP A 247 -1.72 10.26 5.86
N SER A 248 -1.45 11.54 6.06
CA SER A 248 -0.11 12.10 5.81
C SER A 248 0.91 11.48 6.78
N ALA A 249 2.18 11.44 6.39
CA ALA A 249 3.23 10.83 7.20
C ALA A 249 3.43 11.52 8.58
N ASP A 250 3.14 12.83 8.66
CA ASP A 250 3.16 13.62 9.89
C ASP A 250 1.85 13.52 10.72
N GLY A 251 0.88 12.73 10.27
CA GLY A 251 -0.39 12.54 10.95
C GLY A 251 -1.32 13.75 11.00
N GLU A 252 -0.93 14.90 10.43
CA GLU A 252 -1.69 16.13 10.54
C GLU A 252 -2.91 16.20 9.61
N ARG A 253 -2.90 15.44 8.50
CA ARG A 253 -3.97 15.47 7.51
C ARG A 253 -4.36 14.07 7.03
N LEU A 254 -5.65 13.86 6.76
CA LEU A 254 -6.17 12.71 6.04
C LEU A 254 -6.48 13.11 4.61
N PHE A 255 -5.85 12.47 3.64
CA PHE A 255 -6.14 12.62 2.21
C PHE A 255 -7.22 11.66 1.77
N TYR A 256 -8.01 12.07 0.78
CA TYR A 256 -9.04 11.24 0.15
C TYR A 256 -9.43 11.81 -1.21
N PHE A 257 -10.18 11.03 -1.98
CA PHE A 257 -10.77 11.52 -3.22
C PHE A 257 -12.25 11.85 -3.03
N GLU A 258 -12.69 12.99 -3.56
CA GLU A 258 -14.10 13.28 -3.81
C GLU A 258 -14.40 13.04 -5.28
N LYS A 259 -15.39 12.19 -5.55
CA LYS A 259 -15.78 11.81 -6.93
C LYS A 259 -17.24 12.17 -7.17
N ALA A 260 -17.55 12.79 -8.31
CA ALA A 260 -18.92 12.92 -8.75
C ALA A 260 -19.57 11.54 -8.89
N HIS A 261 -20.76 11.39 -8.32
CA HIS A 261 -21.42 10.09 -8.31
C HIS A 261 -22.08 9.82 -9.66
N LYS A 262 -21.70 8.74 -10.34
CA LYS A 262 -22.19 8.37 -11.67
C LYS A 262 -23.71 8.19 -11.80
N TYR A 263 -24.42 8.03 -10.67
CA TYR A 263 -25.89 7.90 -10.68
C TYR A 263 -26.62 9.23 -10.52
N SER A 264 -25.92 10.33 -10.20
CA SER A 264 -26.49 11.67 -10.14
C SER A 264 -26.35 12.44 -11.46
N ASP A 265 -25.45 12.00 -12.36
CA ASP A 265 -25.34 12.53 -13.72
C ASP A 265 -25.56 11.38 -14.72
N PRO A 266 -26.74 11.31 -15.38
CA PRO A 266 -27.03 10.30 -16.42
C PRO A 266 -26.22 10.50 -17.70
N ASN A 267 -25.40 11.57 -17.80
CA ASN A 267 -24.62 11.86 -18.98
C ASN A 267 -23.10 11.69 -18.73
N PRO A 268 -22.52 10.48 -18.88
CA PRO A 268 -21.08 10.26 -18.74
C PRO A 268 -20.22 10.97 -19.81
N ALA A 269 -20.82 11.72 -20.75
CA ALA A 269 -20.11 12.48 -21.77
C ALA A 269 -19.32 13.68 -21.21
N LYS A 270 -19.50 14.04 -19.95
CA LYS A 270 -18.77 15.15 -19.29
C LYS A 270 -17.45 14.74 -18.66
N GLY A 271 -17.03 13.47 -18.75
CA GLY A 271 -15.83 12.99 -18.11
C GLY A 271 -16.00 12.73 -16.59
N TRP A 272 -14.90 12.39 -15.92
CA TRP A 272 -14.86 12.18 -14.49
C TRP A 272 -14.43 13.47 -13.79
N GLU A 273 -15.21 13.93 -12.81
CA GLU A 273 -14.75 14.95 -11.90
C GLU A 273 -14.29 14.26 -10.61
N VAL A 274 -12.99 14.31 -10.36
CA VAL A 274 -12.36 13.73 -9.18
C VAL A 274 -11.42 14.75 -8.56
N SER A 275 -11.63 15.05 -7.29
CA SER A 275 -10.77 15.94 -6.52
C SER A 275 -9.88 15.18 -5.56
N VAL A 276 -8.61 15.60 -5.44
CA VAL A 276 -7.73 15.25 -4.32
C VAL A 276 -8.00 16.24 -3.21
N VAL A 277 -8.44 15.74 -2.08
CA VAL A 277 -8.88 16.55 -0.93
C VAL A 277 -8.17 16.08 0.32
N SER A 278 -7.91 16.96 1.26
CA SER A 278 -7.50 16.59 2.61
C SER A 278 -8.33 17.31 3.66
N ILE A 279 -8.36 16.71 4.85
CA ILE A 279 -8.93 17.29 6.06
C ILE A 279 -7.91 17.20 7.19
N ASP A 280 -7.77 18.23 8.02
CA ASP A 280 -6.91 18.16 9.19
C ASP A 280 -7.40 17.12 10.21
N LYS A 281 -6.52 16.65 11.08
CA LYS A 281 -6.83 15.61 12.07
C LYS A 281 -7.97 15.98 13.03
N ASP A 282 -8.28 17.28 13.15
CA ASP A 282 -9.37 17.80 13.99
C ASP A 282 -10.70 17.92 13.22
N GLY A 283 -10.72 17.67 11.92
CA GLY A 283 -11.92 17.75 11.07
C GLY A 283 -12.39 19.16 10.73
N ARG A 284 -11.53 20.19 10.87
CA ARG A 284 -11.90 21.62 10.76
C ARG A 284 -11.48 22.26 9.45
N ASP A 285 -10.31 21.88 8.93
CA ASP A 285 -9.71 22.51 7.75
C ASP A 285 -9.71 21.53 6.56
N LYS A 286 -10.76 21.58 5.76
CA LYS A 286 -10.86 20.85 4.50
C LYS A 286 -10.20 21.64 3.38
N ARG A 287 -9.30 21.00 2.62
CA ARG A 287 -8.59 21.60 1.47
C ARG A 287 -8.76 20.75 0.23
N GLN A 288 -9.07 21.41 -0.89
CA GLN A 288 -9.03 20.80 -2.21
C GLN A 288 -7.71 21.18 -2.87
N HIS A 289 -6.88 20.18 -3.20
CA HIS A 289 -5.55 20.38 -3.78
C HIS A 289 -5.55 20.33 -5.29
N TYR A 290 -6.40 19.50 -5.88
CA TYR A 290 -6.42 19.29 -7.32
C TYR A 290 -7.80 18.78 -7.77
N VAL A 291 -8.21 19.17 -8.98
CA VAL A 291 -9.41 18.66 -9.65
C VAL A 291 -9.03 18.09 -10.99
N ASN A 292 -9.36 16.83 -11.24
CA ASN A 292 -9.22 16.18 -12.53
C ASN A 292 -10.57 16.01 -13.20
N LEU A 293 -10.68 16.45 -14.45
CA LEU A 293 -11.92 16.39 -15.24
C LEU A 293 -11.90 15.30 -16.34
N SER A 294 -10.78 14.60 -16.51
CA SER A 294 -10.58 13.65 -17.60
C SER A 294 -10.42 12.22 -17.11
N TYR A 295 -9.78 12.02 -15.96
CA TYR A 295 -9.40 10.70 -15.47
C TYR A 295 -10.06 10.39 -14.14
N LYS A 296 -10.46 9.14 -13.95
CA LYS A 296 -10.98 8.61 -12.70
C LYS A 296 -9.81 8.26 -11.76
N LEU A 297 -9.24 9.26 -11.08
CA LEU A 297 -8.24 9.01 -10.05
C LEU A 297 -8.81 8.07 -8.97
N ALA A 298 -8.01 7.14 -8.47
CA ALA A 298 -8.48 6.12 -7.56
C ALA A 298 -7.67 6.02 -6.27
N HIS A 299 -6.50 5.43 -6.30
CA HIS A 299 -5.65 5.22 -5.14
C HIS A 299 -4.54 6.25 -5.16
N GLY A 300 -4.18 6.78 -4.00
CA GLY A 300 -3.10 7.74 -3.95
C GLY A 300 -2.63 8.04 -2.54
N VAL A 301 -1.36 8.45 -2.44
CA VAL A 301 -0.66 8.71 -1.19
C VAL A 301 0.27 9.90 -1.33
N GLY A 302 0.46 10.66 -0.23
CA GLY A 302 1.43 11.72 -0.14
C GLY A 302 2.86 11.20 0.03
N SER A 303 3.86 11.96 -0.45
CA SER A 303 5.26 11.73 -0.10
C SER A 303 5.49 12.01 1.40
N ALA A 304 6.53 11.42 1.98
CA ALA A 304 6.83 11.59 3.41
C ALA A 304 7.08 13.05 3.82
N ASP A 305 7.61 13.85 2.92
CA ASP A 305 7.86 15.29 3.12
C ASP A 305 6.65 16.19 2.81
N GLY A 306 5.51 15.59 2.40
CA GLY A 306 4.27 16.29 2.11
C GLY A 306 4.26 17.13 0.82
N ARG A 307 5.37 17.15 0.05
CA ARG A 307 5.47 17.98 -1.16
C ARG A 307 4.73 17.43 -2.36
N PHE A 308 4.62 16.11 -2.46
CA PHE A 308 4.03 15.44 -3.61
C PHE A 308 2.90 14.51 -3.19
N PHE A 309 2.02 14.24 -4.13
CA PHE A 309 0.98 13.21 -4.02
C PHE A 309 0.96 12.41 -5.31
N VAL A 310 1.05 11.09 -5.22
CA VAL A 310 0.93 10.19 -6.37
C VAL A 310 -0.45 9.56 -6.40
N ALA A 311 -1.04 9.43 -7.60
CA ALA A 311 -2.33 8.75 -7.77
C ALA A 311 -2.35 7.90 -9.03
N ASP A 312 -3.05 6.75 -8.95
CA ASP A 312 -3.40 5.95 -10.13
C ASP A 312 -4.76 6.35 -10.71
N VAL A 313 -5.07 5.78 -11.87
CA VAL A 313 -6.32 5.95 -12.59
C VAL A 313 -7.03 4.61 -12.74
N ASP A 314 -8.28 4.55 -12.27
CA ASP A 314 -9.16 3.38 -12.40
C ASP A 314 -9.97 3.48 -13.71
N MET A 315 -9.28 3.35 -14.84
CA MET A 315 -9.88 3.33 -16.20
C MET A 315 -9.20 2.27 -17.06
N LYS A 316 -10.00 1.47 -17.75
CA LYS A 316 -9.48 0.42 -18.63
C LYS A 316 -8.71 1.06 -19.79
N ASN A 317 -7.50 0.57 -20.07
CA ASN A 317 -6.60 1.00 -21.14
C ASN A 317 -6.09 2.45 -21.04
N GLU A 318 -6.51 3.19 -20.03
CA GLU A 318 -6.08 4.58 -19.78
C GLU A 318 -5.85 4.78 -18.28
N ASN A 319 -4.76 4.22 -17.76
CA ASN A 319 -4.44 4.20 -16.33
C ASN A 319 -3.06 4.79 -16.01
N PRO A 320 -2.80 6.07 -16.37
CA PRO A 320 -1.54 6.70 -16.04
C PRO A 320 -1.36 6.92 -14.53
N LEU A 321 -0.11 7.05 -14.11
CA LEU A 321 0.26 7.58 -12.81
C LEU A 321 0.39 9.10 -12.88
N PHE A 322 -0.34 9.79 -12.00
CA PHE A 322 -0.25 11.22 -11.79
C PHE A 322 0.67 11.53 -10.62
N LEU A 323 1.52 12.52 -10.81
CA LEU A 323 2.27 13.15 -9.72
C LEU A 323 1.77 14.59 -9.59
N LEU A 324 1.31 14.94 -8.41
CA LEU A 324 0.79 16.25 -8.04
C LEU A 324 1.78 16.93 -7.10
N ASN A 325 2.17 18.15 -7.41
CA ASN A 325 2.85 19.04 -6.48
C ASN A 325 1.82 19.68 -5.54
N MET A 326 1.93 19.39 -4.25
CA MET A 326 0.96 19.83 -3.24
C MET A 326 1.01 21.31 -2.92
N GLU A 327 2.13 21.96 -3.23
CA GLU A 327 2.33 23.39 -3.01
C GLU A 327 1.75 24.22 -4.16
N THR A 328 2.06 23.83 -5.41
CA THR A 328 1.62 24.58 -6.61
C THR A 328 0.26 24.15 -7.14
N GLY A 329 -0.19 22.94 -6.82
CA GLY A 329 -1.38 22.30 -7.40
C GLY A 329 -1.16 21.79 -8.84
N GLU A 330 0.07 21.84 -9.36
CA GLU A 330 0.38 21.32 -10.68
C GLU A 330 0.44 19.80 -10.67
N ALA A 331 -0.16 19.16 -11.68
CA ALA A 331 -0.13 17.73 -11.86
C ALA A 331 0.40 17.33 -13.22
N ARG A 332 1.18 16.25 -13.27
CA ARG A 332 1.64 15.65 -14.53
C ARG A 332 1.57 14.14 -14.52
N ILE A 333 1.43 13.55 -15.69
CA ILE A 333 1.56 12.11 -15.88
C ILE A 333 3.05 11.78 -15.86
N VAL A 334 3.43 10.83 -15.00
CA VAL A 334 4.83 10.40 -14.82
C VAL A 334 5.12 9.01 -15.35
N CYS A 335 4.10 8.18 -15.54
CA CYS A 335 4.23 6.84 -16.10
C CYS A 335 2.90 6.35 -16.66
N TRP A 336 2.95 5.46 -17.64
CA TRP A 336 1.83 4.67 -18.11
C TRP A 336 2.07 3.20 -17.73
N PRO A 337 1.47 2.72 -16.66
CA PRO A 337 1.58 1.32 -16.24
C PRO A 337 1.06 0.34 -17.29
N ASP A 338 0.14 0.75 -18.18
CA ASP A 338 -0.54 -0.10 -19.16
C ASP A 338 -1.24 -1.31 -18.53
N GLN A 339 -1.82 -1.12 -17.34
CA GLN A 339 -2.57 -2.14 -16.60
C GLN A 339 -3.80 -2.55 -17.40
N SER A 340 -4.01 -3.86 -17.63
CA SER A 340 -5.12 -4.36 -18.43
C SER A 340 -6.48 -4.22 -17.76
N MET A 341 -6.51 -4.15 -16.43
CA MET A 341 -7.72 -4.11 -15.61
C MET A 341 -8.75 -5.16 -16.07
N PRO A 342 -8.42 -6.45 -16.02
CA PRO A 342 -9.33 -7.49 -16.41
C PRO A 342 -10.60 -7.42 -15.55
N SER A 343 -11.78 -7.55 -16.15
CA SER A 343 -13.07 -7.44 -15.47
C SER A 343 -13.43 -8.64 -14.58
N SER A 344 -12.44 -9.38 -14.11
CA SER A 344 -12.58 -10.62 -13.35
C SER A 344 -13.02 -10.45 -11.90
N GLY A 345 -13.05 -9.20 -11.39
CA GLY A 345 -13.59 -8.88 -10.06
C GLY A 345 -12.63 -9.07 -8.90
N ASN A 346 -11.37 -9.44 -9.14
CA ASN A 346 -10.37 -9.49 -8.06
C ASN A 346 -9.57 -8.19 -7.99
N VAL A 347 -10.08 -7.27 -7.24
CA VAL A 347 -9.72 -5.86 -7.22
C VAL A 347 -8.25 -5.57 -6.84
N GLN A 348 -7.62 -6.41 -6.03
CA GLN A 348 -6.27 -6.13 -5.51
C GLN A 348 -5.15 -6.35 -6.55
N SER A 349 -5.31 -7.32 -7.44
CA SER A 349 -4.35 -7.59 -8.52
C SER A 349 -4.61 -6.77 -9.78
N GLU A 350 -5.72 -6.03 -9.83
CA GLU A 350 -6.19 -5.32 -11.01
C GLU A 350 -5.86 -3.83 -11.00
N HIS A 351 -5.43 -3.30 -9.84
CA HIS A 351 -5.13 -1.87 -9.65
C HIS A 351 -3.63 -1.62 -9.48
N VAL A 352 -3.22 -0.41 -9.82
CA VAL A 352 -1.80 -0.02 -9.86
C VAL A 352 -1.23 0.20 -8.45
N HIS A 353 -2.00 0.80 -7.53
CA HIS A 353 -1.67 1.04 -6.13
C HIS A 353 -0.28 1.67 -5.92
N PRO A 354 -0.05 2.90 -6.37
CA PRO A 354 1.26 3.52 -6.23
C PRO A 354 1.58 3.90 -4.78
N SER A 355 2.84 3.75 -4.38
CA SER A 355 3.35 4.25 -3.10
C SER A 355 4.75 4.83 -3.24
N PHE A 356 5.07 5.88 -2.46
CA PHE A 356 6.40 6.47 -2.44
C PHE A 356 7.38 5.68 -1.59
N SER A 357 8.67 5.76 -1.93
CA SER A 357 9.74 5.49 -0.98
C SER A 357 9.84 6.61 0.07
N SER A 358 10.43 6.32 1.24
CA SER A 358 10.59 7.29 2.33
C SER A 358 11.36 8.53 1.91
N SER A 359 12.33 8.42 1.00
CA SER A 359 13.06 9.56 0.45
C SER A 359 12.30 10.33 -0.64
N GLY A 360 11.17 9.82 -1.13
CA GLY A 360 10.44 10.36 -2.27
C GLY A 360 11.11 10.15 -3.63
N LYS A 361 12.21 9.36 -3.71
CA LYS A 361 12.97 9.14 -4.96
C LYS A 361 12.36 8.09 -5.87
N TYR A 362 11.53 7.21 -5.34
CA TYR A 362 10.94 6.10 -6.07
C TYR A 362 9.44 6.02 -5.81
N ILE A 363 8.73 5.53 -6.82
CA ILE A 363 7.33 5.12 -6.71
C ILE A 363 7.25 3.63 -7.05
N ALA A 364 6.73 2.82 -6.12
CA ALA A 364 6.39 1.43 -6.37
C ALA A 364 4.99 1.33 -6.96
N PHE A 365 4.75 0.36 -7.82
CA PHE A 365 3.41 0.07 -8.35
C PHE A 365 3.29 -1.36 -8.91
N THR A 366 2.07 -1.82 -9.09
CA THR A 366 1.75 -3.11 -9.71
C THR A 366 1.22 -2.90 -11.13
N SER A 367 1.61 -3.75 -12.09
CA SER A 367 1.02 -3.78 -13.41
C SER A 367 1.12 -5.17 -14.05
N ASP A 368 0.17 -5.51 -14.91
CA ASP A 368 0.18 -6.72 -15.73
C ASP A 368 0.48 -6.43 -17.22
N ARG A 369 1.13 -5.30 -17.48
CA ARG A 369 1.41 -4.77 -18.84
C ARG A 369 2.00 -5.80 -19.82
N ASN A 370 2.85 -6.71 -19.34
CA ASN A 370 3.54 -7.68 -20.20
C ASN A 370 2.70 -8.94 -20.44
N THR A 371 1.86 -9.30 -19.46
CA THR A 371 1.01 -10.48 -19.53
C THR A 371 -0.29 -10.18 -18.81
N PRO A 372 -1.35 -9.80 -19.52
CA PRO A 372 -2.65 -9.49 -18.93
C PRO A 372 -3.13 -10.59 -17.97
N GLY A 373 -3.50 -10.19 -16.75
CA GLY A 373 -3.89 -11.08 -15.67
C GLY A 373 -2.75 -11.70 -14.86
N THR A 374 -1.48 -11.39 -15.20
CA THR A 374 -0.29 -11.80 -14.43
C THR A 374 0.42 -10.55 -13.91
N PRO A 375 0.01 -10.00 -12.77
CA PRO A 375 0.57 -8.77 -12.24
C PRO A 375 2.03 -8.94 -11.85
N GLN A 376 2.81 -7.89 -12.04
CA GLN A 376 4.23 -7.79 -11.73
C GLN A 376 4.50 -6.54 -10.89
N ALA A 377 5.62 -6.57 -10.17
CA ALA A 377 6.09 -5.47 -9.32
C ALA A 377 7.02 -4.53 -10.08
N PHE A 378 6.75 -3.23 -9.99
CA PHE A 378 7.49 -2.18 -10.69
C PHE A 378 7.95 -1.07 -9.77
N VAL A 379 9.02 -0.39 -10.16
CA VAL A 379 9.55 0.81 -9.54
C VAL A 379 9.80 1.88 -10.61
N LEU A 380 9.34 3.09 -10.36
CA LEU A 380 9.59 4.28 -11.14
C LEU A 380 10.55 5.21 -10.38
N PRO A 381 11.77 5.44 -10.86
CA PRO A 381 12.63 6.51 -10.33
C PRO A 381 12.04 7.89 -10.61
N VAL A 382 11.92 8.72 -9.57
CA VAL A 382 11.34 10.07 -9.65
C VAL A 382 12.20 11.14 -8.96
N GLY A 383 13.37 10.79 -8.45
CA GLY A 383 14.24 11.69 -7.68
C GLY A 383 14.81 12.89 -8.48
N ASP A 384 14.63 12.90 -9.80
CA ASP A 384 14.99 13.98 -10.71
C ASP A 384 13.82 14.94 -11.00
N LEU A 385 12.62 14.65 -10.47
CA LEU A 385 11.44 15.47 -10.76
C LEU A 385 11.46 16.77 -9.96
N THR A 386 11.75 17.85 -10.66
CA THR A 386 11.34 19.21 -10.30
C THR A 386 10.01 19.51 -10.98
N ILE A 387 8.94 19.61 -10.20
CA ILE A 387 7.64 20.11 -10.68
C ILE A 387 7.45 21.50 -10.13
#